data_ae20ce662f8c1b41ed78e99fab33a5ad
#
_entry.id   ae20ce662f8c1b41ed78e99fab33a5ad
#
_cell.length_a   1.000
_cell.length_b   1.000
_cell.length_c   1.000
_cell.angle_alpha   90.00
_cell.angle_beta   90.00
_cell.angle_gamma   90.00
#
_symmetry.space_group_name_H-M   'P 1'
#
loop_
_entity.id
_entity.type
_entity.pdbx_description
1 polymer ?
#
loop_
_entity_poly.entity_id
_entity_poly.type
_entity_poly.pdbx_seq_one_letter_code
_entity_poly.pdbx_strand_id
1 'polypeptide(L)'
;MTQAWLVLTRADGREVAAPSEAQMAAALDDVYGAPGSAVLRFGYDDGLMYEMEVSSGGAVRFAEWSDRDCEIALASPRTMTVSQQADALQLWRLMAQRQVAKIRSQPWLDED
;
A
#
# COMPACT_ATOMS: atom_id res chain seq x y z
N MET A 1 -6.80 13.80 20.14
CA MET A 1 -6.75 12.39 19.69
C MET A 1 -6.46 12.35 18.21
N THR A 2 -5.43 11.62 17.80
CA THR A 2 -5.07 11.51 16.39
C THR A 2 -6.03 10.56 15.68
N GLN A 3 -6.63 11.02 14.58
CA GLN A 3 -7.49 10.16 13.77
C GLN A 3 -6.68 9.51 12.66
N ALA A 4 -6.97 8.25 12.41
CA ALA A 4 -6.36 7.50 11.33
C ALA A 4 -7.30 7.43 10.14
N TRP A 5 -6.73 7.38 8.93
CA TRP A 5 -7.49 7.26 7.70
C TRP A 5 -6.87 6.15 6.83
N LEU A 6 -7.69 5.58 5.95
CA LEU A 6 -7.28 4.53 5.01
C LEU A 6 -7.97 4.81 3.68
N VAL A 7 -7.19 4.89 2.60
CA VAL A 7 -7.71 5.17 1.26
C VAL A 7 -7.06 4.23 0.24
N LEU A 8 -7.89 3.64 -0.60
CA LEU A 8 -7.45 2.83 -1.72
C LEU A 8 -7.62 3.63 -3.02
N THR A 9 -6.55 3.76 -3.81
CA THR A 9 -6.62 4.32 -5.16
C THR A 9 -6.53 3.16 -6.14
N ARG A 10 -7.59 2.94 -6.92
CA ARG A 10 -7.66 1.84 -7.88
C ARG A 10 -6.92 2.19 -9.17
N ALA A 11 -6.68 1.18 -10.00
CA ALA A 11 -5.96 1.36 -11.27
C ALA A 11 -6.63 2.35 -12.22
N ASP A 12 -7.95 2.53 -12.12
CA ASP A 12 -8.70 3.52 -12.90
C ASP A 12 -8.67 4.93 -12.31
N GLY A 13 -7.96 5.13 -11.20
CA GLY A 13 -7.85 6.40 -10.51
C GLY A 13 -8.93 6.67 -9.48
N ARG A 14 -9.92 5.79 -9.32
CA ARG A 14 -10.97 5.95 -8.32
C ARG A 14 -10.43 5.72 -6.92
N GLU A 15 -10.87 6.56 -5.99
CA GLU A 15 -10.50 6.43 -4.59
C GLU A 15 -11.65 5.84 -3.78
N VAL A 16 -11.31 4.94 -2.87
CA VAL A 16 -12.27 4.33 -1.96
C VAL A 16 -11.79 4.57 -0.53
N ALA A 17 -12.57 5.33 0.23
CA ALA A 17 -12.26 5.58 1.65
C ALA A 17 -12.66 4.34 2.47
N ALA A 18 -11.81 3.97 3.42
CA ALA A 18 -12.03 2.83 4.31
C ALA A 18 -12.44 1.57 3.53
N PRO A 19 -11.63 1.12 2.55
CA PRO A 19 -12.01 0.00 1.71
C PRO A 19 -12.19 -1.29 2.51
N SER A 20 -13.19 -2.08 2.10
CA SER A 20 -13.39 -3.41 2.65
C SER A 20 -12.37 -4.37 2.05
N GLU A 21 -12.23 -5.55 2.66
CA GLU A 21 -11.35 -6.58 2.10
C GLU A 21 -11.78 -6.98 0.68
N ALA A 22 -13.09 -7.06 0.42
CA ALA A 22 -13.60 -7.37 -0.91
C ALA A 22 -13.22 -6.29 -1.93
N GLN A 23 -13.25 -5.02 -1.53
CA GLN A 23 -12.84 -3.91 -2.40
C GLN A 23 -11.33 -3.96 -2.69
N MET A 24 -10.52 -4.27 -1.68
CA MET A 24 -9.08 -4.45 -1.87
C MET A 24 -8.77 -5.62 -2.79
N ALA A 25 -9.46 -6.74 -2.60
CA ALA A 25 -9.28 -7.91 -3.47
C ALA A 25 -9.66 -7.60 -4.92
N ALA A 26 -10.76 -6.87 -5.14
CA ALA A 26 -11.18 -6.49 -6.48
C ALA A 26 -10.16 -5.58 -7.17
N ALA A 27 -9.55 -4.66 -6.41
CA ALA A 27 -8.50 -3.77 -6.95
C ALA A 27 -7.27 -4.58 -7.37
N LEU A 28 -6.90 -5.60 -6.59
CA LEU A 28 -5.79 -6.49 -6.93
C LEU A 28 -6.09 -7.35 -8.15
N ASP A 29 -7.34 -7.82 -8.28
CA ASP A 29 -7.76 -8.55 -9.48
C ASP A 29 -7.51 -7.71 -10.74
N ASP A 30 -7.84 -6.42 -10.71
CA ASP A 30 -7.62 -5.52 -11.84
C ASP A 30 -6.13 -5.41 -12.18
N VAL A 31 -5.28 -5.29 -11.17
CA VAL A 31 -3.84 -5.09 -11.35
C VAL A 31 -3.14 -6.38 -11.81
N TYR A 32 -3.55 -7.52 -11.29
CA TYR A 32 -2.96 -8.81 -11.70
C TYR A 32 -3.47 -9.28 -13.06
N GLY A 33 -4.63 -8.78 -13.49
CA GLY A 33 -5.24 -9.17 -14.77
C GLY A 33 -4.95 -8.24 -15.94
N ALA A 34 -4.40 -7.04 -15.69
CA ALA A 34 -4.20 -6.02 -16.72
C ALA A 34 -3.10 -5.06 -16.31
N PRO A 35 -2.51 -4.28 -17.27
CA PRO A 35 -1.53 -3.26 -16.90
C PRO A 35 -2.11 -2.21 -15.98
N GLY A 36 -1.29 -1.72 -15.04
CA GLY A 36 -1.69 -0.67 -14.13
C GLY A 36 -1.13 -0.90 -12.73
N SER A 37 -1.54 -0.05 -11.81
CA SER A 37 -1.17 -0.17 -10.42
C SER A 37 -2.30 0.33 -9.52
N ALA A 38 -2.34 -0.17 -8.29
CA ALA A 38 -3.25 0.29 -7.26
C ALA A 38 -2.44 0.59 -6.00
N VAL A 39 -2.87 1.59 -5.24
CA VAL A 39 -2.14 2.05 -4.06
C VAL A 39 -3.06 2.07 -2.85
N LEU A 40 -2.62 1.45 -1.76
CA LEU A 40 -3.31 1.54 -0.48
C LEU A 40 -2.48 2.44 0.42
N ARG A 41 -3.12 3.47 0.97
CA ARG A 41 -2.48 4.42 1.87
C ARG A 41 -3.21 4.46 3.19
N PHE A 42 -2.47 4.54 4.28
CA PHE A 42 -3.05 4.91 5.55
C PHE A 42 -2.19 5.99 6.21
N GLY A 43 -2.82 6.78 7.06
CA GLY A 43 -2.09 7.84 7.73
C GLY A 43 -2.85 8.36 8.92
N TYR A 44 -2.31 9.45 9.49
CA TYR A 44 -2.83 10.08 10.69
C TYR A 44 -2.94 11.57 10.48
N ASP A 45 -3.74 12.24 11.31
CA ASP A 45 -3.95 13.69 11.18
C ASP A 45 -2.67 14.49 11.42
N ASP A 46 -1.67 13.92 12.09
CA ASP A 46 -0.38 14.57 12.32
C ASP A 46 0.53 14.59 11.08
N GLY A 47 0.10 13.96 9.99
CA GLY A 47 0.82 13.98 8.73
C GLY A 47 1.52 12.68 8.37
N LEU A 48 1.78 11.80 9.33
CA LEU A 48 2.42 10.51 9.03
C LEU A 48 1.58 9.73 8.02
N MET A 49 2.23 9.23 6.98
CA MET A 49 1.56 8.47 5.94
C MET A 49 2.40 7.29 5.48
N TYR A 50 1.72 6.19 5.20
CA TYR A 50 2.33 4.97 4.66
C TYR A 50 1.59 4.60 3.40
N GLU A 51 2.33 4.16 2.37
CA GLU A 51 1.70 3.73 1.13
C GLU A 51 2.31 2.44 0.63
N MET A 52 1.47 1.62 0.02
CA MET A 52 1.91 0.37 -0.58
C MET A 52 1.27 0.26 -1.97
N GLU A 53 2.09 0.38 -3.00
CA GLU A 53 1.67 0.25 -4.38
C GLU A 53 1.89 -1.17 -4.86
N VAL A 54 0.89 -1.73 -5.53
CA VAL A 54 0.99 -3.02 -6.20
C VAL A 54 0.76 -2.78 -7.68
N SER A 55 1.74 -3.15 -8.49
CA SER A 55 1.69 -2.97 -9.95
C SER A 55 1.48 -4.30 -10.65
N SER A 56 1.10 -4.27 -11.92
CA SER A 56 0.95 -5.47 -12.71
C SER A 56 2.25 -6.26 -12.72
N GLY A 57 2.13 -7.59 -12.68
CA GLY A 57 3.27 -8.47 -12.53
C GLY A 57 3.68 -8.71 -11.07
N GLY A 58 2.97 -8.11 -10.12
CA GLY A 58 3.21 -8.34 -8.69
C GLY A 58 4.32 -7.51 -8.08
N ALA A 59 4.75 -6.43 -8.74
CA ALA A 59 5.73 -5.51 -8.16
C ALA A 59 5.09 -4.71 -7.03
N VAL A 60 5.68 -4.76 -5.84
CA VAL A 60 5.15 -4.09 -4.64
C VAL A 60 6.19 -3.08 -4.16
N ARG A 61 5.74 -1.87 -3.86
CA ARG A 61 6.60 -0.81 -3.33
C ARG A 61 5.95 -0.24 -2.07
N PHE A 62 6.70 -0.24 -0.96
CA PHE A 62 6.25 0.29 0.31
C PHE A 62 7.06 1.55 0.64
N ALA A 63 6.38 2.65 0.93
CA ALA A 63 7.00 3.92 1.27
C ALA A 63 6.42 4.48 2.56
N GLU A 64 7.26 5.18 3.32
CA GLU A 64 6.91 5.79 4.60
C GLU A 64 7.23 7.28 4.53
N TRP A 65 6.26 8.12 4.86
CA TRP A 65 6.36 9.58 4.73
C TRP A 65 6.00 10.27 6.04
N SER A 66 6.66 11.40 6.32
CA SER A 66 6.30 12.23 7.47
C SER A 66 5.17 13.21 7.15
N ASP A 67 4.77 13.30 5.88
CA ASP A 67 3.73 14.24 5.42
C ASP A 67 2.91 13.63 4.28
N ARG A 68 1.70 14.14 4.10
CA ARG A 68 0.79 13.65 3.05
C ARG A 68 1.24 14.03 1.65
N ASP A 69 2.06 15.05 1.52
CA ASP A 69 2.52 15.52 0.22
C ASP A 69 3.72 14.74 -0.30
N CYS A 70 4.18 13.75 0.47
CA CYS A 70 5.30 12.88 0.10
C CYS A 70 6.59 13.68 -0.14
N GLU A 71 6.80 14.73 0.66
CA GLU A 71 7.97 15.56 0.52
C GLU A 71 9.13 15.07 1.39
N ILE A 72 8.83 14.52 2.57
CA ILE A 72 9.84 14.06 3.52
C ILE A 72 9.70 12.58 3.79
N ALA A 73 10.57 11.78 3.19
CA ALA A 73 10.57 10.33 3.40
C ALA A 73 11.18 10.00 4.76
N LEU A 74 10.52 9.11 5.50
CA LEU A 74 11.04 8.61 6.78
C LEU A 74 12.08 7.51 6.57
N ALA A 75 12.01 6.83 5.43
CA ALA A 75 12.94 5.77 5.08
C ALA A 75 12.97 5.62 3.57
N SER A 76 14.01 4.99 3.05
CA SER A 76 14.07 4.66 1.62
C SER A 76 12.94 3.71 1.26
N PRO A 77 12.31 3.88 0.10
CA PRO A 77 11.28 2.94 -0.33
C PRO A 77 11.82 1.52 -0.42
N ARG A 78 10.95 0.57 -0.16
CA ARG A 78 11.27 -0.86 -0.20
C ARG A 78 10.44 -1.52 -1.28
N THR A 79 11.05 -2.47 -1.98
CA THR A 79 10.38 -3.17 -3.08
C THR A 79 10.50 -4.66 -2.94
N MET A 80 9.54 -5.38 -3.51
CA MET A 80 9.62 -6.82 -3.69
C MET A 80 8.65 -7.23 -4.80
N THR A 81 8.83 -8.44 -5.29
CA THR A 81 7.89 -9.02 -6.25
C THR A 81 7.07 -10.09 -5.55
N VAL A 82 5.74 -9.99 -5.67
CA VAL A 82 4.79 -10.91 -5.06
C VAL A 82 3.98 -11.54 -6.20
N SER A 83 4.36 -12.76 -6.58
CA SER A 83 3.74 -13.44 -7.73
C SER A 83 2.31 -13.92 -7.44
N GLN A 84 1.99 -14.15 -6.18
CA GLN A 84 0.67 -14.62 -5.78
C GLN A 84 -0.17 -13.45 -5.29
N GLN A 85 -1.34 -13.26 -5.92
CA GLN A 85 -2.25 -12.19 -5.55
C GLN A 85 -2.68 -12.28 -4.08
N ALA A 86 -2.85 -13.49 -3.56
CA ALA A 86 -3.21 -13.71 -2.16
C ALA A 86 -2.18 -13.13 -1.19
N ASP A 87 -0.90 -13.18 -1.56
CA ASP A 87 0.18 -12.63 -0.73
C ASP A 87 0.15 -11.10 -0.76
N ALA A 88 -0.18 -10.50 -1.91
CA ALA A 88 -0.36 -9.04 -1.99
C ALA A 88 -1.54 -8.59 -1.13
N LEU A 89 -2.64 -9.35 -1.14
CA LEU A 89 -3.79 -9.04 -0.29
C LEU A 89 -3.41 -9.12 1.18
N GLN A 90 -2.57 -10.10 1.56
CA GLN A 90 -2.11 -10.22 2.94
C GLN A 90 -1.30 -8.99 3.36
N LEU A 91 -0.44 -8.48 2.48
CA LEU A 91 0.30 -7.24 2.77
C LEU A 91 -0.65 -6.06 2.96
N TRP A 92 -1.67 -5.94 2.12
CA TRP A 92 -2.67 -4.88 2.26
C TRP A 92 -3.51 -5.05 3.54
N ARG A 93 -3.77 -6.29 3.98
CA ARG A 93 -4.43 -6.52 5.27
C ARG A 93 -3.58 -5.97 6.42
N LEU A 94 -2.27 -6.16 6.36
CA LEU A 94 -1.36 -5.60 7.36
C LEU A 94 -1.42 -4.07 7.34
N MET A 95 -1.50 -3.45 6.16
CA MET A 95 -1.69 -2.01 6.02
C MET A 95 -3.00 -1.57 6.69
N ALA A 96 -4.10 -2.26 6.39
CA ALA A 96 -5.41 -1.92 6.95
C ALA A 96 -5.44 -2.09 8.47
N GLN A 97 -4.67 -3.03 9.01
CA GLN A 97 -4.54 -3.28 10.44
C GLN A 97 -3.45 -2.43 11.09
N ARG A 98 -2.77 -1.59 10.32
CA ARG A 98 -1.68 -0.71 10.75
C ARG A 98 -0.54 -1.45 11.44
N GLN A 99 -0.23 -2.65 10.96
CA GLN A 99 0.81 -3.51 11.50
C GLN A 99 2.18 -3.18 10.86
N VAL A 100 2.66 -1.96 11.09
CA VAL A 100 3.87 -1.45 10.44
C VAL A 100 5.09 -2.31 10.71
N ALA A 101 5.26 -2.78 11.95
CA ALA A 101 6.39 -3.64 12.30
C ALA A 101 6.38 -4.94 11.49
N LYS A 102 5.21 -5.54 11.30
CA LYS A 102 5.07 -6.75 10.49
C LYS A 102 5.33 -6.49 9.01
N ILE A 103 4.91 -5.32 8.52
CA ILE A 103 5.21 -4.91 7.14
C ILE A 103 6.71 -4.78 6.96
N ARG A 104 7.39 -4.08 7.88
CA ARG A 104 8.83 -3.87 7.80
C ARG A 104 9.63 -5.17 7.88
N SER A 105 9.08 -6.20 8.52
CA SER A 105 9.76 -7.48 8.69
C SER A 105 9.69 -8.39 7.44
N GLN A 106 8.96 -7.98 6.41
CA GLN A 106 8.88 -8.74 5.17
C GLN A 106 10.21 -8.69 4.42
N PRO A 107 10.46 -9.65 3.51
CA PRO A 107 11.77 -9.73 2.82
C PRO A 107 11.91 -8.70 1.69
N TRP A 108 11.87 -7.43 2.06
CA TRP A 108 12.01 -6.34 1.12
C TRP A 108 13.42 -6.26 0.54
N LEU A 109 13.50 -5.82 -0.70
CA LEU A 109 14.77 -5.46 -1.33
C LEU A 109 14.96 -3.95 -1.17
N ASP A 110 16.19 -3.53 -0.86
CA ASP A 110 16.48 -2.11 -0.77
C ASP A 110 16.46 -1.50 -2.18
N GLU A 111 15.82 -0.35 -2.31
CA GLU A 111 15.80 0.42 -3.55
C GLU A 111 16.97 1.40 -3.51
N ASP A 112 17.87 1.27 -4.48
CA ASP A 112 19.06 2.13 -4.59
C ASP A 112 18.74 3.43 -5.35
#